data_39305f091d679715d590c267f581bfaf
#
_entry.id   39305f091d679715d590c267f581bfaf
#
_cell.length_a   1.000
_cell.length_b   1.000
_cell.length_c   1.000
_cell.angle_alpha   90.00
_cell.angle_beta   90.00
_cell.angle_gamma   90.00
#
_symmetry.space_group_name_H-M   'P 1'
#
loop_
_entity.id
_entity.type
_entity.pdbx_description
1 polymer ?
#
loop_
_entity_poly.entity_id
_entity_poly.type
_entity_poly.pdbx_seq_one_letter_code
_entity_poly.pdbx_strand_id
1 'polypeptide(L)'
;MKTLKFKTVEPFFGMMQRGEKTFDIRKYDPKDTRFRALSQVMSKENVGWLIEFTNPADGEQWYMRLISVDYIKDTEGYLVQPNWIIMFLREP
;
A
#
# COMPACT_ATOMS: atom_id res chain seq x y z
N MET A 1 -1.02 16.92 2.48
CA MET A 1 -1.26 15.62 1.84
C MET A 1 0.06 14.90 1.63
N LYS A 2 0.12 13.64 1.95
CA LYS A 2 1.34 12.85 1.83
C LYS A 2 1.30 11.96 0.60
N THR A 3 2.44 11.78 -0.05
CA THR A 3 2.60 10.83 -1.17
C THR A 3 3.63 9.78 -0.77
N LEU A 4 3.26 8.52 -0.88
CA LEU A 4 4.16 7.39 -0.68
C LEU A 4 4.42 6.72 -2.03
N LYS A 5 5.64 6.24 -2.22
CA LYS A 5 6.08 5.68 -3.51
C LYS A 5 6.42 4.20 -3.36
N PHE A 6 5.85 3.39 -4.25
CA PHE A 6 6.09 1.96 -4.30
C PHE A 6 6.34 1.49 -5.73
N LYS A 7 7.10 0.42 -5.88
CA LYS A 7 7.27 -0.26 -7.16
C LYS A 7 6.24 -1.38 -7.28
N THR A 8 5.66 -1.53 -8.44
CA THR A 8 4.68 -2.58 -8.72
C THR A 8 4.91 -3.14 -10.12
N VAL A 9 5.14 -4.45 -10.20
CA VAL A 9 5.41 -5.15 -11.46
C VAL A 9 4.13 -5.58 -12.16
N GLU A 10 4.24 -5.90 -13.46
CA GLU A 10 3.14 -6.54 -14.19
C GLU A 10 2.92 -7.98 -13.69
N PRO A 11 1.68 -8.47 -13.70
CA PRO A 11 0.47 -7.85 -14.26
C PRO A 11 -0.23 -6.86 -13.32
N PHE A 12 0.25 -6.71 -12.10
CA PHE A 12 -0.43 -5.95 -11.05
C PHE A 12 -0.54 -4.46 -11.38
N PHE A 13 0.49 -3.89 -11.98
CA PHE A 13 0.48 -2.48 -12.37
C PHE A 13 -0.64 -2.19 -13.38
N GLY A 14 -0.74 -2.99 -14.44
CA GLY A 14 -1.81 -2.85 -15.42
C GLY A 14 -3.20 -3.08 -14.85
N MET A 15 -3.32 -4.01 -13.90
CA MET A 15 -4.60 -4.26 -13.22
C MET A 15 -5.05 -3.04 -12.41
N MET A 16 -4.12 -2.33 -11.77
CA MET A 16 -4.44 -1.09 -11.06
C MET A 16 -4.92 0.00 -12.01
N GLN A 17 -4.26 0.13 -13.17
CA GLN A 17 -4.64 1.12 -14.18
C GLN A 17 -6.05 0.88 -14.74
N ARG A 18 -6.45 -0.37 -14.86
CA ARG A 18 -7.77 -0.74 -15.37
C ARG A 18 -8.86 -0.80 -14.30
N GLY A 19 -8.52 -0.50 -13.05
CA GLY A 19 -9.47 -0.58 -11.94
C GLY A 19 -9.80 -1.99 -11.49
N GLU A 20 -9.07 -2.99 -11.97
CA GLU A 20 -9.27 -4.39 -11.60
C GLU A 20 -8.65 -4.73 -10.24
N LYS A 21 -7.70 -3.92 -9.79
CA LYS A 21 -7.02 -4.11 -8.52
C LYS A 21 -7.10 -2.82 -7.71
N THR A 22 -7.82 -2.88 -6.59
CA THR A 22 -8.07 -1.71 -5.71
C THR A 22 -7.46 -1.88 -4.34
N PHE A 23 -6.51 -2.78 -4.20
CA PHE A 23 -5.76 -2.99 -2.97
C PHE A 23 -4.33 -3.40 -3.30
N ASP A 24 -3.43 -3.23 -2.33
CA ASP A 24 -2.04 -3.64 -2.45
C ASP A 24 -1.59 -4.26 -1.13
N ILE A 25 -1.06 -5.48 -1.18
CA ILE A 25 -0.59 -6.20 0.00
C ILE A 25 0.92 -6.28 -0.05
N ARG A 26 1.57 -5.87 1.04
CA ARG A 26 3.02 -5.93 1.17
C ARG A 26 3.43 -6.53 2.51
N LYS A 27 4.56 -7.22 2.50
CA LYS A 27 5.16 -7.69 3.74
C LYS A 27 5.60 -6.50 4.57
N TYR A 28 5.24 -6.50 5.84
CA TYR A 28 5.62 -5.41 6.75
C TYR A 28 7.11 -5.44 7.03
N ASP A 29 7.76 -4.28 6.86
CA ASP A 29 9.15 -4.07 7.20
C ASP A 29 9.24 -2.91 8.19
N PRO A 30 9.59 -3.16 9.48
CA PRO A 30 9.65 -2.10 10.48
C PRO A 30 10.77 -1.07 10.23
N LYS A 31 11.72 -1.39 9.35
CA LYS A 31 12.79 -0.47 8.97
C LYS A 31 12.40 0.47 7.84
N ASP A 32 11.31 0.16 7.14
CA ASP A 32 10.84 0.96 6.03
C ASP A 32 9.98 2.12 6.55
N THR A 33 10.41 3.35 6.29
CA THR A 33 9.71 4.55 6.77
C THR A 33 8.30 4.69 6.19
N ARG A 34 8.03 4.13 5.01
CA ARG A 34 6.69 4.13 4.41
C ARG A 34 5.71 3.32 5.27
N PHE A 35 6.13 2.17 5.75
CA PHE A 35 5.30 1.33 6.62
C PHE A 35 5.10 1.95 8.00
N ARG A 36 6.07 2.68 8.51
CA ARG A 36 5.90 3.47 9.73
C ARG A 36 4.84 4.55 9.55
N ALA A 37 4.88 5.23 8.42
CA ALA A 37 3.87 6.26 8.10
C ALA A 37 2.48 5.62 7.97
N LEU A 38 2.36 4.48 7.29
CA LEU A 38 1.10 3.77 7.12
C LEU A 38 0.55 3.26 8.46
N SER A 39 1.41 2.86 9.39
CA SER A 39 0.96 2.37 10.70
C SER A 39 0.25 3.43 11.53
N GLN A 40 0.51 4.70 11.27
CA GLN A 40 -0.16 5.81 11.94
C GLN A 40 -1.59 6.05 11.45
N VAL A 41 -1.97 5.49 10.30
CA VAL A 41 -3.30 5.66 9.73
C VAL A 41 -4.17 4.42 9.90
N MET A 42 -3.70 3.46 10.65
CA MET A 42 -4.30 2.15 10.87
C MET A 42 -5.77 2.18 11.29
N SER A 43 -6.15 3.17 12.09
CA SER A 43 -7.51 3.33 12.59
C SER A 43 -8.27 4.47 11.95
N LYS A 44 -7.67 5.13 10.96
CA LYS A 44 -8.26 6.29 10.30
C LYS A 44 -8.71 5.91 8.90
N GLU A 45 -9.96 6.15 8.62
CA GLU A 45 -10.50 5.97 7.29
C GLU A 45 -10.28 7.23 6.45
N ASN A 46 -10.16 7.04 5.15
CA ASN A 46 -10.13 8.11 4.16
C ASN A 46 -9.07 9.18 4.44
N VAL A 47 -7.84 8.77 4.57
CA VAL A 47 -6.71 9.67 4.89
C VAL A 47 -6.41 10.66 3.76
N GLY A 48 -6.79 10.32 2.54
CA GLY A 48 -6.60 11.19 1.38
C GLY A 48 -5.17 11.22 0.83
N TRP A 49 -4.29 10.38 1.33
CA TRP A 49 -2.93 10.30 0.81
C TRP A 49 -2.88 9.72 -0.59
N LEU A 50 -1.91 10.14 -1.38
CA LEU A 50 -1.64 9.56 -2.69
C LEU A 50 -0.57 8.48 -2.57
N ILE A 51 -0.79 7.39 -3.28
CA ILE A 51 0.20 6.34 -3.45
C ILE A 51 0.63 6.35 -4.92
N GLU A 52 1.91 6.56 -5.14
CA GLU A 52 2.51 6.50 -6.46
C GLU A 52 3.08 5.12 -6.70
N PHE A 53 2.56 4.43 -7.69
CA PHE A 53 3.09 3.15 -8.13
C PHE A 53 3.91 3.34 -9.38
N THR A 54 5.11 2.78 -9.41
CA THR A 54 6.01 2.84 -10.57
C THR A 54 6.24 1.43 -11.09
N ASN A 55 6.01 1.25 -12.39
CA ASN A 55 6.39 0.01 -13.07
C ASN A 55 7.89 0.06 -13.34
N PRO A 56 8.68 -0.84 -12.72
CA PRO A 56 10.13 -0.81 -12.88
C PRO A 56 10.62 -1.18 -14.29
N ALA A 57 9.77 -1.79 -15.10
CA ALA A 57 10.14 -2.21 -16.46
C ALA A 57 10.29 -1.02 -17.42
N ASP A 58 9.45 0.02 -17.26
CA ASP A 58 9.42 1.16 -18.19
C ASP A 58 9.38 2.52 -17.48
N GLY A 59 9.29 2.52 -16.14
CA GLY A 59 9.21 3.75 -15.35
C GLY A 59 7.85 4.43 -15.38
N GLU A 60 6.82 3.79 -15.96
CA GLU A 60 5.48 4.34 -15.98
C GLU A 60 4.94 4.48 -14.56
N GLN A 61 4.23 5.56 -14.29
CA GLN A 61 3.69 5.87 -12.97
C GLN A 61 2.17 5.88 -13.01
N TRP A 62 1.57 5.43 -11.90
CA TRP A 62 0.13 5.46 -11.69
C TRP A 62 -0.16 5.87 -10.26
N TYR A 63 -1.09 6.79 -10.08
CA TYR A 63 -1.44 7.31 -8.76
C TYR A 63 -2.78 6.78 -8.32
N MET A 64 -2.88 6.39 -7.06
CA MET A 64 -4.12 5.99 -6.42
C MET A 64 -4.26 6.69 -5.08
N ARG A 65 -5.48 6.86 -4.62
CA ARG A 65 -5.76 7.48 -3.33
C ARG A 65 -5.91 6.40 -2.27
N LEU A 66 -5.22 6.57 -1.15
CA LEU A 66 -5.33 5.66 -0.01
C LEU A 66 -6.66 5.91 0.71
N ILE A 67 -7.47 4.87 0.82
CA ILE A 67 -8.73 4.90 1.55
C ILE A 67 -8.48 4.53 3.01
N SER A 68 -7.88 3.37 3.23
CA SER A 68 -7.64 2.82 4.56
C SER A 68 -6.48 1.83 4.52
N VAL A 69 -6.02 1.45 5.69
CA VAL A 69 -4.93 0.47 5.86
C VAL A 69 -5.41 -0.59 6.83
N ASP A 70 -5.11 -1.85 6.53
CA ASP A 70 -5.35 -2.97 7.41
C ASP A 70 -4.09 -3.83 7.54
N TYR A 71 -4.10 -4.75 8.46
CA TYR A 71 -2.94 -5.59 8.76
C TYR A 71 -3.35 -7.04 8.93
N ILE A 72 -2.48 -7.93 8.45
CA ILE A 72 -2.59 -9.35 8.73
C ILE A 72 -1.47 -9.71 9.71
N LYS A 73 -1.86 -10.21 10.87
CA LYS A 73 -0.93 -10.68 11.89
C LYS A 73 -0.76 -12.18 11.79
N ASP A 74 0.45 -12.63 12.07
CA ASP A 74 0.71 -14.05 12.25
C ASP A 74 0.06 -14.51 13.57
N THR A 75 -0.85 -15.45 13.46
CA THR A 75 -1.56 -15.99 14.63
C THR A 75 -0.71 -16.94 15.47
N GLU A 76 0.40 -17.44 14.93
CA GLU A 76 1.31 -18.34 15.63
C GLU A 76 2.43 -17.60 16.34
N GLY A 77 2.60 -16.31 16.05
CA GLY A 77 3.69 -15.52 16.57
C GLY A 77 3.34 -14.77 17.85
N TYR A 78 4.31 -14.68 18.75
CA TYR A 78 4.28 -13.77 19.88
C TYR A 78 4.64 -12.34 19.49
N LEU A 79 4.75 -12.07 18.17
CA LEU A 79 5.13 -10.77 17.65
C LEU A 79 3.94 -9.83 17.68
N VAL A 80 4.16 -8.67 18.27
CA VAL A 80 3.16 -7.60 18.35
C VAL A 80 3.01 -6.89 16.99
N GLN A 81 4.01 -7.02 16.09
CA GLN A 81 4.03 -6.34 14.81
C GLN A 81 3.25 -7.12 13.74
N PRO A 82 2.56 -6.42 12.84
CA PRO A 82 1.89 -7.07 11.73
C PRO A 82 2.90 -7.69 10.77
N ASN A 83 2.53 -8.82 10.15
CA ASN A 83 3.37 -9.46 9.13
C ASN A 83 3.12 -8.90 7.75
N TRP A 84 1.89 -8.48 7.47
CA TRP A 84 1.47 -7.95 6.19
C TRP A 84 0.67 -6.69 6.39
N ILE A 85 0.81 -5.77 5.45
CA ILE A 85 0.05 -4.53 5.41
C ILE A 85 -0.76 -4.50 4.12
N ILE A 86 -2.02 -4.09 4.24
CA ILE A 86 -2.93 -3.99 3.10
C ILE A 86 -3.33 -2.53 2.96
N MET A 87 -3.06 -1.97 1.79
CA MET A 87 -3.54 -0.65 1.41
C MET A 87 -4.81 -0.82 0.58
N PHE A 88 -5.91 -0.22 1.01
CA PHE A 88 -7.13 -0.14 0.21
C PHE A 88 -7.11 1.17 -0.54
N LEU A 89 -7.36 1.11 -1.84
CA LEU A 89 -7.08 2.18 -2.79
C LEU A 89 -8.30 2.48 -3.66
N ARG A 90 -8.36 3.70 -4.15
CA ARG A 90 -9.33 4.11 -5.18
C ARG A 90 -8.68 5.06 -6.17
N GLU A 91 -9.36 5.35 -7.25
CA GLU A 91 -8.91 6.37 -8.20
C GLU A 91 -8.78 7.73 -7.50
N PRO A 92 -7.77 8.52 -7.87
CA PRO A 92 -7.54 9.82 -7.24
C PRO A 92 -8.67 10.80 -7.49
#